data_13681cb58cd5c7cf831db93dcc196e17
#
_entry.id   13681cb58cd5c7cf831db93dcc196e17
#
_cell.length_a   1.000
_cell.length_b   1.000
_cell.length_c   1.000
_cell.angle_alpha   90.00
_cell.angle_beta   90.00
_cell.angle_gamma   90.00
#
_symmetry.space_group_name_H-M   'P 1'
#
loop_
_entity.id
_entity.type
_entity.pdbx_description
1 polymer ?
#
loop_
_entity_poly.entity_id
_entity_poly.type
_entity_poly.pdbx_seq_one_letter_code
_entity_poly.pdbx_strand_id
1 'polypeptide(L)'
;MELDLPLILMVATGLTGLIVLVDRLFLRRKRQERIEALEQSGAPQENILEATKEPFLIDQSRQFFPVLALVFVLRSFAFEPFQIPSGSMEPGLQVGDFILVSKFSYGLRVPGNGSTIIPVDQPQRGDVMVFFPPEDSRYFIKRVIGLPGDHIVYKDLRLTINGEAVPTEVLGGKPAYAPTMVLGEETMDNATPVVKW
;
A
#
# COMPACT_ATOMS: atom_id res chain seq x y z
N MET A 1 -4.49 19.42 -8.09
CA MET A 1 -3.61 18.34 -8.59
C MET A 1 -3.04 17.68 -7.35
N GLU A 2 -3.66 16.59 -6.91
CA GLU A 2 -3.10 15.82 -5.79
C GLU A 2 -1.82 15.17 -6.30
N LEU A 3 -0.71 15.51 -5.68
CA LEU A 3 0.58 14.89 -5.95
C LEU A 3 0.46 13.42 -5.56
N ASP A 4 0.50 12.53 -6.54
CA ASP A 4 0.49 11.09 -6.32
C ASP A 4 1.82 10.67 -5.67
N LEU A 5 1.84 10.72 -4.34
CA LEU A 5 3.03 10.42 -3.53
C LEU A 5 3.64 9.04 -3.83
N PRO A 6 2.85 7.96 -4.03
CA PRO A 6 3.37 6.67 -4.50
C PRO A 6 4.12 6.77 -5.83
N LEU A 7 3.60 7.52 -6.79
CA LEU A 7 4.25 7.71 -8.09
C LEU A 7 5.58 8.46 -7.96
N ILE A 8 5.60 9.55 -7.19
CA ILE A 8 6.82 10.31 -6.93
C ILE A 8 7.88 9.43 -6.28
N LEU A 9 7.49 8.66 -5.27
CA LEU A 9 8.40 7.77 -4.56
C LEU A 9 8.95 6.67 -5.47
N MET A 10 8.12 6.11 -6.34
CA MET A 10 8.53 5.11 -7.34
C MET A 10 9.55 5.70 -8.32
N VAL A 11 9.28 6.88 -8.87
CA VAL A 11 10.18 7.56 -9.80
C VAL A 11 11.50 7.93 -9.12
N ALA A 12 11.46 8.52 -7.92
CA ALA A 12 12.65 8.91 -7.18
C ALA A 12 13.52 7.70 -6.82
N THR A 13 12.92 6.60 -6.37
CA THR A 13 13.63 5.35 -6.07
C THR A 13 14.22 4.73 -7.34
N GLY A 14 13.46 4.73 -8.44
CA GLY A 14 13.92 4.21 -9.73
C GLY A 14 15.11 4.99 -10.29
N LEU A 15 15.03 6.33 -10.27
CA LEU A 15 16.11 7.19 -10.76
C LEU A 15 17.39 7.05 -9.91
N THR A 16 17.25 7.14 -8.58
CA THR A 16 18.42 7.00 -7.68
C THR A 16 19.02 5.61 -7.77
N GLY A 17 18.19 4.57 -7.85
CA GLY A 17 18.64 3.19 -8.05
C GLY A 17 19.36 2.98 -9.37
N LEU A 18 18.87 3.57 -10.46
CA LEU A 18 19.51 3.52 -11.77
C LEU A 18 20.89 4.19 -11.74
N ILE A 19 21.00 5.38 -11.13
CA ILE A 19 22.28 6.08 -11.00
C ILE A 19 23.30 5.24 -10.23
N VAL A 20 22.87 4.65 -9.09
CA VAL A 20 23.73 3.78 -8.28
C VAL A 20 24.15 2.53 -9.06
N LEU A 21 23.24 1.94 -9.83
CA LEU A 21 23.51 0.76 -10.63
C LEU A 21 24.52 1.06 -11.75
N VAL A 22 24.32 2.16 -12.48
CA VAL A 22 25.23 2.61 -13.54
C VAL A 22 26.63 2.92 -12.96
N ASP A 23 26.69 3.59 -11.83
CA ASP A 23 27.96 3.84 -11.15
C ASP A 23 28.65 2.53 -10.79
N ARG A 24 27.95 1.59 -10.17
CA ARG A 24 28.52 0.32 -9.73
C ARG A 24 29.03 -0.55 -10.89
N LEU A 25 28.31 -0.56 -12.02
CA LEU A 25 28.67 -1.41 -13.16
C LEU A 25 29.74 -0.81 -14.06
N PHE A 26 29.74 0.51 -14.24
CA PHE A 26 30.56 1.15 -15.27
C PHE A 26 31.53 2.22 -14.75
N LEU A 27 31.07 3.11 -13.86
CA LEU A 27 31.87 4.28 -13.47
C LEU A 27 32.84 3.99 -12.35
N ARG A 28 32.46 3.18 -11.37
CA ARG A 28 33.31 2.83 -10.23
C ARG A 28 34.59 2.15 -10.67
N ARG A 29 34.50 1.20 -11.59
CA ARG A 29 35.67 0.48 -12.11
C ARG A 29 36.64 1.43 -12.83
N LYS A 30 36.13 2.30 -13.70
CA LYS A 30 36.95 3.30 -14.38
C LYS A 30 37.62 4.29 -13.42
N ARG A 31 36.94 4.68 -12.34
CA ARG A 31 37.53 5.54 -11.31
C ARG A 31 38.68 4.82 -10.57
N GLN A 32 38.50 3.57 -10.22
CA GLN A 32 39.55 2.78 -9.55
C GLN A 32 40.77 2.61 -10.44
N GLU A 33 40.60 2.23 -11.69
CA GLU A 33 41.68 2.12 -12.66
C GLU A 33 42.47 3.45 -12.83
N ARG A 34 41.75 4.58 -12.81
CA ARG A 34 42.37 5.91 -12.89
C ARG A 34 43.14 6.27 -11.62
N ILE A 35 42.63 5.94 -10.44
CA ILE A 35 43.30 6.19 -9.17
C ILE A 35 44.58 5.35 -9.10
N GLU A 36 44.51 4.07 -9.43
CA GLU A 36 45.68 3.17 -9.45
C GLU A 36 46.77 3.65 -10.44
N ALA A 37 46.37 4.12 -11.61
CA ALA A 37 47.31 4.69 -12.59
C ALA A 37 48.01 5.95 -12.06
N LEU A 38 47.27 6.83 -11.35
CA LEU A 38 47.86 8.04 -10.73
C LEU A 38 48.81 7.70 -9.59
N GLU A 39 48.48 6.70 -8.75
CA GLU A 39 49.35 6.21 -7.67
C GLU A 39 50.63 5.63 -8.23
N GLN A 40 50.55 4.78 -9.28
CA GLN A 40 51.72 4.18 -9.92
C GLN A 40 52.60 5.21 -10.61
N SER A 41 52.04 6.30 -11.11
CA SER A 41 52.81 7.37 -11.76
C SER A 41 53.49 8.33 -10.79
N GLY A 42 53.28 8.16 -9.47
CA GLY A 42 53.81 9.08 -8.46
C GLY A 42 53.22 10.46 -8.52
N ALA A 43 51.98 10.58 -9.03
CA ALA A 43 51.29 11.86 -9.15
C ALA A 43 51.12 12.56 -7.77
N PRO A 44 51.04 13.89 -7.73
CA PRO A 44 50.79 14.65 -6.52
C PRO A 44 49.52 14.17 -5.83
N GLN A 45 49.56 14.12 -4.51
CA GLN A 45 48.44 13.63 -3.68
C GLN A 45 47.13 14.39 -3.91
N GLU A 46 47.24 15.65 -4.33
CA GLU A 46 46.09 16.48 -4.71
C GLU A 46 45.33 15.93 -5.90
N ASN A 47 46.04 15.45 -6.94
CA ASN A 47 45.43 14.85 -8.13
C ASN A 47 44.74 13.51 -7.83
N ILE A 48 45.29 12.72 -6.89
CA ILE A 48 44.70 11.46 -6.42
C ILE A 48 43.42 11.78 -5.62
N LEU A 49 43.47 12.78 -4.77
CA LEU A 49 42.32 13.21 -3.98
C LEU A 49 41.18 13.72 -4.88
N GLU A 50 41.49 14.47 -5.94
CA GLU A 50 40.49 14.91 -6.92
C GLU A 50 39.89 13.74 -7.70
N ALA A 51 40.70 12.75 -8.11
CA ALA A 51 40.22 11.56 -8.80
C ALA A 51 39.33 10.67 -7.91
N THR A 52 39.51 10.75 -6.60
CA THR A 52 38.71 10.00 -5.61
C THR A 52 37.33 10.64 -5.36
N LYS A 53 37.19 11.97 -5.64
CA LYS A 53 35.90 12.65 -5.43
C LYS A 53 34.82 12.05 -6.35
N GLU A 54 33.76 11.57 -5.72
CA GLU A 54 32.57 11.11 -6.46
C GLU A 54 31.77 12.32 -6.98
N PRO A 55 31.19 12.22 -8.17
CA PRO A 55 30.24 13.24 -8.63
C PRO A 55 29.07 13.38 -7.65
N PHE A 56 28.66 14.61 -7.37
CA PHE A 56 27.62 14.95 -6.39
C PHE A 56 26.34 14.10 -6.56
N LEU A 57 25.88 13.91 -7.79
CA LEU A 57 24.67 13.11 -8.07
C LEU A 57 24.81 11.65 -7.67
N ILE A 58 25.99 11.06 -7.82
CA ILE A 58 26.25 9.66 -7.47
C ILE A 58 26.28 9.53 -5.94
N ASP A 59 26.99 10.44 -5.27
CA ASP A 59 27.09 10.44 -3.81
C ASP A 59 25.71 10.61 -3.16
N GLN A 60 24.92 11.60 -3.60
CA GLN A 60 23.56 11.80 -3.10
C GLN A 60 22.66 10.60 -3.40
N SER A 61 22.71 10.06 -4.63
CA SER A 61 21.90 8.89 -4.99
C SER A 61 22.24 7.68 -4.12
N ARG A 62 23.52 7.47 -3.79
CA ARG A 62 23.97 6.35 -2.94
C ARG A 62 23.47 6.51 -1.50
N GLN A 63 23.42 7.74 -0.98
CA GLN A 63 22.95 8.02 0.37
C GLN A 63 21.44 7.89 0.48
N PHE A 64 20.67 8.41 -0.48
CA PHE A 64 19.22 8.43 -0.42
C PHE A 64 18.56 7.15 -0.90
N PHE A 65 19.15 6.42 -1.86
CA PHE A 65 18.55 5.22 -2.44
C PHE A 65 18.11 4.18 -1.41
N PRO A 66 18.91 3.79 -0.39
CA PRO A 66 18.48 2.75 0.56
C PRO A 66 17.27 3.19 1.38
N VAL A 67 17.19 4.47 1.75
CA VAL A 67 16.06 5.00 2.51
C VAL A 67 14.81 5.08 1.63
N LEU A 68 14.94 5.61 0.41
CA LEU A 68 13.85 5.67 -0.56
C LEU A 68 13.33 4.27 -0.93
N ALA A 69 14.23 3.32 -1.14
CA ALA A 69 13.88 1.93 -1.43
C ALA A 69 13.14 1.27 -0.26
N LEU A 70 13.61 1.48 0.97
CA LEU A 70 12.93 0.97 2.16
C LEU A 70 11.52 1.54 2.29
N VAL A 71 11.38 2.87 2.19
CA VAL A 71 10.07 3.53 2.30
C VAL A 71 9.15 3.10 1.15
N PHE A 72 9.69 2.99 -0.07
CA PHE A 72 8.94 2.51 -1.23
C PHE A 72 8.41 1.09 -1.01
N VAL A 73 9.24 0.16 -0.55
CA VAL A 73 8.85 -1.23 -0.29
C VAL A 73 7.79 -1.29 0.81
N LEU A 74 8.01 -0.61 1.94
CA LEU A 74 7.06 -0.60 3.04
C LEU A 74 5.70 -0.04 2.61
N ARG A 75 5.68 1.09 1.91
CA ARG A 75 4.43 1.73 1.46
C ARG A 75 3.73 0.94 0.34
N SER A 76 4.51 0.34 -0.57
CA SER A 76 3.94 -0.41 -1.71
C SER A 76 3.37 -1.76 -1.32
N PHE A 77 3.98 -2.46 -0.37
CA PHE A 77 3.68 -3.85 -0.09
C PHE A 77 3.22 -4.13 1.35
N ALA A 78 3.62 -3.29 2.32
CA ALA A 78 3.35 -3.60 3.71
C ALA A 78 2.14 -2.84 4.25
N PHE A 79 2.22 -1.53 4.35
CA PHE A 79 1.24 -0.75 5.09
C PHE A 79 0.90 0.56 4.39
N GLU A 80 -0.37 0.97 4.56
CA GLU A 80 -0.85 2.26 4.10
C GLU A 80 -1.67 2.95 5.21
N PRO A 81 -1.27 4.18 5.61
CA PRO A 81 -2.03 4.95 6.59
C PRO A 81 -3.26 5.58 5.93
N PHE A 82 -4.41 5.47 6.61
CA PHE A 82 -5.66 6.13 6.24
C PHE A 82 -6.24 6.90 7.42
N GLN A 83 -6.94 7.98 7.12
CA GLN A 83 -7.76 8.68 8.09
C GLN A 83 -9.23 8.34 7.85
N ILE A 84 -9.97 8.05 8.91
CA ILE A 84 -11.38 7.69 8.85
C ILE A 84 -12.22 8.92 8.48
N PRO A 85 -12.89 8.95 7.31
CA PRO A 85 -13.63 10.13 6.85
C PRO A 85 -15.09 10.16 7.31
N SER A 86 -15.64 9.04 7.78
CA SER A 86 -17.06 8.92 8.11
C SER A 86 -17.33 7.97 9.25
N GLY A 87 -18.44 8.19 9.99
CA GLY A 87 -18.85 7.41 11.14
C GLY A 87 -19.49 6.05 10.82
N SER A 88 -19.40 5.55 9.57
CA SER A 88 -20.08 4.29 9.17
C SER A 88 -19.55 3.03 9.85
N MET A 89 -18.42 3.15 10.56
CA MET A 89 -17.78 2.07 11.31
C MET A 89 -17.80 2.30 12.83
N GLU A 90 -18.54 3.32 13.29
CA GLU A 90 -18.74 3.55 14.72
C GLU A 90 -19.55 2.39 15.35
N PRO A 91 -19.28 2.06 16.63
CA PRO A 91 -18.38 2.74 17.56
C PRO A 91 -16.90 2.29 17.47
N GLY A 92 -16.56 1.36 16.60
CA GLY A 92 -15.22 0.76 16.54
C GLY A 92 -14.15 1.68 15.95
N LEU A 93 -14.52 2.48 14.95
CA LEU A 93 -13.65 3.47 14.29
C LEU A 93 -14.36 4.82 14.28
N GLN A 94 -13.74 5.85 14.83
CA GLN A 94 -14.31 7.20 14.92
C GLN A 94 -13.82 8.07 13.75
N VAL A 95 -14.64 9.08 13.42
CA VAL A 95 -14.22 10.07 12.39
C VAL A 95 -12.98 10.81 12.85
N GLY A 96 -11.97 10.85 12.00
CA GLY A 96 -10.68 11.49 12.29
C GLY A 96 -9.60 10.53 12.80
N ASP A 97 -9.94 9.30 13.19
CA ASP A 97 -8.95 8.31 13.59
C ASP A 97 -7.99 7.98 12.45
N PHE A 98 -6.73 7.70 12.81
CA PHE A 98 -5.74 7.17 11.88
C PHE A 98 -5.66 5.66 12.04
N ILE A 99 -5.74 4.96 10.92
CA ILE A 99 -5.56 3.51 10.84
C ILE A 99 -4.39 3.14 9.95
N LEU A 100 -3.81 2.00 10.19
CA LEU A 100 -2.77 1.42 9.35
C LEU A 100 -3.32 0.17 8.67
N VAL A 101 -3.50 0.25 7.35
CA VAL A 101 -4.04 -0.85 6.55
C VAL A 101 -2.91 -1.76 6.10
N SER A 102 -3.05 -3.05 6.39
CA SER A 102 -2.14 -4.09 5.91
C SER A 102 -2.44 -4.43 4.45
N LYS A 103 -1.46 -4.29 3.59
CA LYS A 103 -1.60 -4.58 2.15
C LYS A 103 -1.31 -6.04 1.79
N PHE A 104 -0.71 -6.79 2.70
CA PHE A 104 -0.30 -8.19 2.47
C PHE A 104 -1.22 -9.24 3.07
N SER A 105 -2.25 -8.86 3.85
CA SER A 105 -3.11 -9.79 4.57
C SER A 105 -3.80 -10.80 3.64
N TYR A 106 -4.23 -10.38 2.46
CA TYR A 106 -4.89 -11.25 1.48
C TYR A 106 -3.99 -11.64 0.31
N GLY A 107 -2.77 -11.11 0.25
CA GLY A 107 -1.80 -11.43 -0.78
C GLY A 107 -0.94 -10.24 -1.18
N LEU A 108 0.23 -10.54 -1.72
CA LEU A 108 1.09 -9.52 -2.32
C LEU A 108 0.56 -9.16 -3.71
N ARG A 109 0.35 -7.86 -3.93
CA ARG A 109 -0.20 -7.32 -5.18
C ARG A 109 0.78 -6.41 -5.88
N VAL A 110 0.73 -6.39 -7.21
CA VAL A 110 1.53 -5.48 -8.03
C VAL A 110 1.03 -4.05 -7.83
N PRO A 111 1.90 -3.11 -7.45
CA PRO A 111 1.54 -1.70 -7.41
C PRO A 111 1.07 -1.22 -8.79
N GLY A 112 -0.06 -0.53 -8.84
CA GLY A 112 -0.62 0.05 -10.06
C GLY A 112 -1.73 -0.76 -10.72
N ASN A 113 -1.57 -2.05 -10.98
CA ASN A 113 -2.62 -2.88 -11.61
C ASN A 113 -3.40 -3.77 -10.64
N GLY A 114 -2.95 -3.89 -9.38
CA GLY A 114 -3.63 -4.65 -8.32
C GLY A 114 -3.65 -6.16 -8.48
N SER A 115 -2.96 -6.74 -9.50
CA SER A 115 -2.91 -8.21 -9.67
C SER A 115 -2.17 -8.88 -8.52
N THR A 116 -2.73 -9.97 -8.01
CA THR A 116 -2.12 -10.75 -6.93
C THR A 116 -0.97 -11.58 -7.47
N ILE A 117 0.23 -11.39 -6.92
CA ILE A 117 1.43 -12.18 -7.23
C ILE A 117 1.45 -13.44 -6.37
N ILE A 118 1.23 -13.27 -5.07
CA ILE A 118 1.27 -14.35 -4.09
C ILE A 118 0.00 -14.25 -3.25
N PRO A 119 -0.94 -15.20 -3.36
CA PRO A 119 -2.09 -15.25 -2.45
C PRO A 119 -1.61 -15.66 -1.05
N VAL A 120 -2.12 -15.03 -0.01
CA VAL A 120 -1.78 -15.33 1.41
C VAL A 120 -3.00 -15.89 2.13
N ASP A 121 -4.12 -15.15 2.11
CA ASP A 121 -5.35 -15.53 2.79
C ASP A 121 -6.57 -15.03 2.02
N GLN A 122 -7.75 -15.38 2.49
CA GLN A 122 -9.04 -14.92 1.95
C GLN A 122 -9.79 -14.10 2.99
N PRO A 123 -10.59 -13.10 2.58
CA PRO A 123 -11.42 -12.35 3.48
C PRO A 123 -12.35 -13.25 4.28
N GLN A 124 -12.46 -12.98 5.57
CA GLN A 124 -13.34 -13.68 6.50
C GLN A 124 -14.47 -12.76 6.97
N ARG A 125 -15.60 -13.36 7.40
CA ARG A 125 -16.67 -12.57 8.03
C ARG A 125 -16.15 -11.89 9.28
N GLY A 126 -16.46 -10.61 9.41
CA GLY A 126 -15.98 -9.77 10.51
C GLY A 126 -14.75 -8.93 10.17
N ASP A 127 -14.00 -9.27 9.14
CA ASP A 127 -12.84 -8.48 8.70
C ASP A 127 -13.23 -7.05 8.33
N VAL A 128 -12.38 -6.11 8.70
CA VAL A 128 -12.51 -4.72 8.25
C VAL A 128 -11.62 -4.51 7.03
N MET A 129 -12.23 -4.16 5.92
CA MET A 129 -11.55 -3.99 4.63
C MET A 129 -11.60 -2.55 4.16
N VAL A 130 -10.51 -2.12 3.51
CA VAL A 130 -10.44 -0.90 2.71
C VAL A 130 -10.48 -1.29 1.24
N PHE A 131 -11.39 -0.69 0.48
CA PHE A 131 -11.57 -1.03 -0.94
C PHE A 131 -12.15 0.14 -1.73
N PHE A 132 -12.07 0.06 -3.05
CA PHE A 132 -12.80 0.93 -3.96
C PHE A 132 -14.08 0.23 -4.41
N PRO A 133 -15.25 0.81 -4.19
CA PRO A 133 -16.47 0.29 -4.79
C PRO A 133 -16.43 0.47 -6.32
N PRO A 134 -17.14 -0.37 -7.10
CA PRO A 134 -17.11 -0.32 -8.56
C PRO A 134 -17.50 1.02 -9.17
N GLU A 135 -18.37 1.76 -8.51
CA GLU A 135 -18.94 3.02 -8.99
C GLU A 135 -18.30 4.28 -8.39
N ASP A 136 -17.34 4.13 -7.46
CA ASP A 136 -16.73 5.27 -6.76
C ASP A 136 -15.21 5.11 -6.71
N SER A 137 -14.50 6.19 -6.97
CA SER A 137 -13.04 6.24 -6.90
C SER A 137 -12.48 6.52 -5.49
N ARG A 138 -13.36 6.72 -4.50
CA ARG A 138 -12.98 6.96 -3.11
C ARG A 138 -12.80 5.66 -2.36
N TYR A 139 -11.91 5.65 -1.38
CA TYR A 139 -11.75 4.51 -0.48
C TYR A 139 -12.95 4.38 0.47
N PHE A 140 -13.44 3.15 0.59
CA PHE A 140 -14.46 2.78 1.56
C PHE A 140 -13.85 1.84 2.59
N ILE A 141 -14.29 2.01 3.83
CA ILE A 141 -13.90 1.15 4.95
C ILE A 141 -15.18 0.51 5.45
N LYS A 142 -15.28 -0.82 5.33
CA LYS A 142 -16.47 -1.58 5.71
C LYS A 142 -16.08 -2.92 6.33
N ARG A 143 -17.01 -3.50 7.07
CA ARG A 143 -16.90 -4.85 7.63
C ARG A 143 -17.46 -5.87 6.66
N VAL A 144 -16.74 -6.96 6.46
CA VAL A 144 -17.20 -8.12 5.67
C VAL A 144 -18.32 -8.82 6.44
N ILE A 145 -19.51 -8.87 5.87
CA ILE A 145 -20.68 -9.54 6.45
C ILE A 145 -20.92 -10.87 5.75
N GLY A 146 -20.82 -10.87 4.42
CA GLY A 146 -21.02 -12.07 3.61
C GLY A 146 -19.79 -12.42 2.78
N LEU A 147 -19.69 -13.68 2.46
CA LEU A 147 -18.66 -14.26 1.58
C LEU A 147 -19.30 -14.71 0.25
N PRO A 148 -18.50 -14.93 -0.80
CA PRO A 148 -19.02 -15.45 -2.06
C PRO A 148 -19.85 -16.72 -1.85
N GLY A 149 -21.07 -16.74 -2.41
CA GLY A 149 -22.04 -17.84 -2.26
C GLY A 149 -22.97 -17.75 -1.05
N ASP A 150 -22.81 -16.75 -0.18
CA ASP A 150 -23.73 -16.53 0.93
C ASP A 150 -25.06 -15.92 0.47
N HIS A 151 -26.14 -16.42 1.04
CA HIS A 151 -27.46 -15.81 0.93
C HIS A 151 -27.70 -14.89 2.12
N ILE A 152 -27.76 -13.56 1.86
CA ILE A 152 -27.89 -12.54 2.90
C ILE A 152 -29.28 -11.91 2.83
N VAL A 153 -30.01 -11.94 3.92
CA VAL A 153 -31.31 -11.28 4.05
C VAL A 153 -31.26 -10.27 5.20
N TYR A 154 -31.60 -9.02 4.90
CA TYR A 154 -31.75 -7.98 5.90
C TYR A 154 -33.20 -7.45 5.87
N LYS A 155 -33.96 -7.81 6.87
CA LYS A 155 -35.37 -7.43 6.99
C LYS A 155 -35.72 -7.07 8.43
N ASP A 156 -36.49 -6.01 8.59
CA ASP A 156 -36.97 -5.56 9.92
C ASP A 156 -35.83 -5.41 10.95
N LEU A 157 -34.69 -4.82 10.53
CA LEU A 157 -33.49 -4.63 11.34
C LEU A 157 -32.82 -5.95 11.78
N ARG A 158 -33.17 -7.06 11.17
CA ARG A 158 -32.56 -8.37 11.45
C ARG A 158 -31.77 -8.85 10.24
N LEU A 159 -30.54 -9.26 10.53
CA LEU A 159 -29.64 -9.84 9.53
C LEU A 159 -29.72 -11.36 9.62
N THR A 160 -29.91 -12.02 8.49
CA THR A 160 -29.87 -13.49 8.37
C THR A 160 -28.85 -13.86 7.31
N ILE A 161 -27.99 -14.82 7.60
CA ILE A 161 -26.97 -15.31 6.66
C ILE A 161 -27.21 -16.82 6.50
N ASN A 162 -27.43 -17.27 5.28
CA ASN A 162 -27.72 -18.68 4.95
C ASN A 162 -28.87 -19.29 5.77
N GLY A 163 -29.88 -18.49 6.08
CA GLY A 163 -31.03 -18.89 6.88
C GLY A 163 -30.84 -18.80 8.40
N GLU A 164 -29.64 -18.52 8.88
CA GLU A 164 -29.36 -18.34 10.30
C GLU A 164 -29.41 -16.88 10.70
N ALA A 165 -30.16 -16.53 11.74
CA ALA A 165 -30.25 -15.16 12.25
C ALA A 165 -28.93 -14.78 12.97
N VAL A 166 -28.37 -13.65 12.60
CA VAL A 166 -27.20 -13.11 13.30
C VAL A 166 -27.66 -12.52 14.64
N PRO A 167 -27.10 -12.94 15.77
CA PRO A 167 -27.42 -12.40 17.09
C PRO A 167 -27.20 -10.88 17.11
N THR A 168 -28.20 -10.13 17.53
CA THR A 168 -28.10 -8.66 17.60
C THR A 168 -28.31 -8.25 19.05
N GLU A 169 -27.35 -7.58 19.65
CA GLU A 169 -27.46 -6.97 20.96
C GLU A 169 -27.70 -5.46 20.80
N VAL A 170 -28.73 -4.95 21.45
CA VAL A 170 -29.01 -3.51 21.52
C VAL A 170 -28.12 -2.91 22.59
N LEU A 171 -26.99 -2.35 22.19
CA LEU A 171 -26.16 -1.57 23.09
C LEU A 171 -26.87 -0.24 23.35
N GLY A 172 -27.34 -0.04 24.61
CA GLY A 172 -28.12 1.11 25.06
C GLY A 172 -27.40 2.44 24.74
N GLY A 173 -27.79 3.06 23.66
CA GLY A 173 -27.36 4.35 23.17
C GLY A 173 -28.26 4.78 22.02
N LYS A 174 -28.36 6.09 21.76
CA LYS A 174 -29.09 6.56 20.56
C LYS A 174 -28.49 5.84 19.35
N PRO A 175 -29.30 5.24 18.46
CA PRO A 175 -28.79 4.69 17.23
C PRO A 175 -28.10 5.82 16.48
N ALA A 176 -26.79 5.78 16.43
CA ALA A 176 -25.99 6.84 15.84
C ALA A 176 -26.27 6.98 14.33
N TYR A 177 -26.73 5.94 13.69
CA TYR A 177 -27.22 5.93 12.31
C TYR A 177 -28.13 4.72 12.08
N ALA A 178 -29.32 4.95 11.54
CA ALA A 178 -30.03 3.90 10.84
C ALA A 178 -29.21 3.60 9.57
N PRO A 179 -28.66 2.40 9.39
CA PRO A 179 -27.99 2.09 8.14
C PRO A 179 -29.03 2.18 7.03
N THR A 180 -28.87 3.14 6.13
CA THR A 180 -29.61 3.15 4.88
C THR A 180 -28.98 2.05 4.02
N MET A 181 -29.17 0.82 4.39
CA MET A 181 -28.82 -0.32 3.61
C MET A 181 -30.02 -0.69 2.78
N VAL A 182 -30.06 -0.24 1.55
CA VAL A 182 -30.95 -0.80 0.53
C VAL A 182 -30.30 -2.09 0.08
N LEU A 183 -30.61 -3.18 0.80
CA LEU A 183 -30.28 -4.51 0.31
C LEU A 183 -31.48 -5.03 -0.46
N GLY A 184 -31.34 -5.05 -1.78
CA GLY A 184 -32.08 -6.00 -2.59
C GLY A 184 -31.62 -7.43 -2.23
N GLU A 185 -32.45 -8.41 -2.56
CA GLU A 185 -32.04 -9.81 -2.57
C GLU A 185 -30.96 -9.96 -3.66
N GLU A 186 -29.69 -9.84 -3.28
CA GLU A 186 -28.57 -10.11 -4.17
C GLU A 186 -27.96 -11.45 -3.85
N THR A 187 -28.16 -12.39 -4.77
CA THR A 187 -27.32 -13.59 -4.88
C THR A 187 -25.95 -13.11 -5.36
N MET A 188 -24.96 -13.10 -4.49
CA MET A 188 -23.57 -12.84 -4.89
C MET A 188 -23.01 -14.04 -5.64
N ASP A 189 -23.37 -14.19 -6.91
CA ASP A 189 -22.73 -15.14 -7.81
C ASP A 189 -21.31 -14.68 -8.08
N ASN A 190 -20.33 -15.37 -7.50
CA ASN A 190 -18.90 -15.35 -7.84
C ASN A 190 -18.22 -13.98 -7.96
N ALA A 191 -18.68 -12.96 -7.26
CA ALA A 191 -18.00 -11.70 -7.22
C ALA A 191 -16.67 -11.84 -6.48
N THR A 192 -15.60 -12.01 -7.22
CA THR A 192 -14.26 -11.82 -6.72
C THR A 192 -14.18 -10.42 -6.13
N PRO A 193 -13.84 -10.24 -4.85
CA PRO A 193 -13.71 -8.90 -4.29
C PRO A 193 -12.62 -8.17 -5.07
N VAL A 194 -13.03 -7.23 -5.93
CA VAL A 194 -12.10 -6.39 -6.66
C VAL A 194 -11.58 -5.35 -5.68
N VAL A 195 -10.57 -5.71 -4.92
CA VAL A 195 -9.80 -4.76 -4.13
C VAL A 195 -8.81 -4.12 -5.10
N LYS A 196 -9.17 -2.98 -5.68
CA LYS A 196 -8.20 -2.12 -6.36
C LYS A 196 -7.50 -1.26 -5.31
N TRP A 197 -6.19 -1.35 -5.31
CA TRP A 197 -5.31 -0.47 -4.54
C TRP A 197 -4.96 0.77 -5.36
#